data_546c9031314a3b291e4e36ff1338ea2a
#
_entry.id   546c9031314a3b291e4e36ff1338ea2a
#
_cell.length_a   1.000
_cell.length_b   1.000
_cell.length_c   1.000
_cell.angle_alpha   90.00
_cell.angle_beta   90.00
_cell.angle_gamma   90.00
#
_symmetry.space_group_name_H-M   'P 1'
#
loop_
_entity.id
_entity.type
_entity.pdbx_description
1 polymer ?
#
loop_
_entity_poly.entity_id
_entity_poly.type
_entity_poly.pdbx_seq_one_letter_code
_entity_poly.pdbx_strand_id
1 'polypeptide(L)'
;ARSTTGGAVIYDSGKFLYSHHATDPCSGKLVNAFDLVRLHRFGDKDDEAQPGTPTNRLPSYRAMCELATQDPDVSALMSQERYQEAVKDFEGVEATNDAEPANWMDRLEINSQTGLPKATIDNVWIILENDPLLKGKFALNQFAGRGEVLDALPWNASTKRRLWDDNDNNGLYWYMEKVHHITGNGKIDGALSLHTTQHAFNEVQDYLQSLKWDGVPRLDTLFIDYLGAEDSPYTRDV
;
A
#
# COMPACT_ATOMS: atom_id res chain seq x y z
N ALA A 1 -37.77 4.73 -33.72
CA ALA A 1 -37.47 4.29 -35.09
C ALA A 1 -36.44 3.17 -35.03
N ARG A 2 -36.79 1.97 -35.47
CA ARG A 2 -35.81 0.85 -35.59
C ARG A 2 -34.95 1.13 -36.82
N SER A 3 -33.70 1.50 -36.60
CA SER A 3 -32.69 1.45 -37.66
C SER A 3 -32.26 -0.02 -37.83
N THR A 4 -32.39 -0.51 -39.06
CA THR A 4 -32.18 -1.93 -39.39
C THR A 4 -30.83 -2.21 -40.00
N THR A 5 -29.88 -1.27 -40.02
CA THR A 5 -28.55 -1.47 -40.60
C THR A 5 -27.50 -0.63 -39.86
N GLY A 6 -26.63 -1.32 -39.14
CA GLY A 6 -25.29 -0.86 -38.78
C GLY A 6 -25.13 0.56 -38.24
N GLY A 7 -25.98 1.01 -37.30
CA GLY A 7 -25.92 2.38 -36.76
C GLY A 7 -24.65 2.63 -35.97
N ALA A 8 -23.97 1.59 -35.48
CA ALA A 8 -22.69 1.69 -34.80
C ALA A 8 -21.75 0.56 -35.21
N VAL A 9 -20.47 0.84 -35.30
CA VAL A 9 -19.42 -0.12 -35.65
C VAL A 9 -18.39 -0.19 -34.51
N ILE A 10 -18.01 -1.43 -34.14
CA ILE A 10 -17.01 -1.69 -33.11
C ILE A 10 -15.68 -2.00 -33.81
N TYR A 11 -14.63 -1.39 -33.31
CA TYR A 11 -13.25 -1.52 -33.81
C TYR A 11 -12.31 -2.06 -32.73
N ASP A 12 -11.16 -2.55 -33.16
CA ASP A 12 -10.04 -3.00 -32.33
C ASP A 12 -10.47 -3.94 -31.19
N SER A 13 -11.15 -5.05 -31.59
CA SER A 13 -11.61 -6.10 -30.68
C SER A 13 -12.47 -5.59 -29.50
N GLY A 14 -13.25 -4.54 -29.72
CA GLY A 14 -14.16 -3.99 -28.71
C GLY A 14 -13.67 -2.75 -27.98
N LYS A 15 -12.48 -2.25 -28.30
CA LYS A 15 -11.93 -1.08 -27.60
C LYS A 15 -12.55 0.24 -28.02
N PHE A 16 -13.02 0.35 -29.26
CA PHE A 16 -13.58 1.58 -29.79
C PHE A 16 -14.92 1.34 -30.48
N LEU A 17 -15.79 2.34 -30.40
CA LEU A 17 -17.08 2.39 -31.07
C LEU A 17 -17.18 3.67 -31.91
N TYR A 18 -17.71 3.55 -33.12
CA TYR A 18 -18.08 4.68 -33.95
C TYR A 18 -19.59 4.61 -34.29
N SER A 19 -20.34 5.67 -33.97
CA SER A 19 -21.76 5.73 -34.26
C SER A 19 -22.02 6.62 -35.47
N HIS A 20 -22.81 6.11 -36.42
CA HIS A 20 -23.30 6.84 -37.59
C HIS A 20 -24.70 7.45 -37.35
N HIS A 21 -25.29 7.22 -36.17
CA HIS A 21 -26.66 7.63 -35.89
C HIS A 21 -26.69 9.09 -35.44
N ALA A 22 -27.36 9.94 -36.20
CA ALA A 22 -27.39 11.40 -35.99
C ALA A 22 -27.90 11.82 -34.60
N THR A 23 -28.75 11.01 -33.96
CA THR A 23 -29.32 11.29 -32.63
C THR A 23 -28.50 10.65 -31.47
N ASP A 24 -27.43 9.97 -31.82
CA ASP A 24 -26.55 9.37 -30.79
C ASP A 24 -25.60 10.43 -30.22
N PRO A 25 -25.46 10.59 -28.91
CA PRO A 25 -24.46 11.48 -28.29
C PRO A 25 -23.04 11.28 -28.80
N CYS A 26 -22.71 10.07 -29.27
CA CYS A 26 -21.43 9.71 -29.84
C CYS A 26 -21.36 9.84 -31.37
N SER A 27 -22.40 10.42 -32.03
CA SER A 27 -22.48 10.53 -33.49
C SER A 27 -21.23 11.16 -34.09
N GLY A 28 -20.66 10.51 -35.10
CA GLY A 28 -19.50 11.00 -35.83
C GLY A 28 -18.18 11.01 -35.04
N LYS A 29 -18.15 10.36 -33.88
CA LYS A 29 -16.95 10.27 -33.00
C LYS A 29 -16.50 8.81 -32.84
N LEU A 30 -15.20 8.59 -32.86
CA LEU A 30 -14.60 7.33 -32.43
C LEU A 30 -14.36 7.42 -30.93
N VAL A 31 -15.10 6.63 -30.13
CA VAL A 31 -15.11 6.70 -28.68
C VAL A 31 -14.68 5.37 -28.07
N ASN A 32 -13.98 5.42 -26.95
CA ASN A 32 -13.73 4.26 -26.10
C ASN A 32 -14.90 4.03 -25.12
N ALA A 33 -14.85 2.99 -24.31
CA ALA A 33 -15.91 2.67 -23.35
C ALA A 33 -16.16 3.80 -22.33
N PHE A 34 -15.12 4.48 -21.85
CA PHE A 34 -15.22 5.60 -20.94
C PHE A 34 -16.00 6.77 -21.58
N ASP A 35 -15.60 7.19 -22.78
CA ASP A 35 -16.25 8.28 -23.49
C ASP A 35 -17.66 7.93 -23.96
N LEU A 36 -17.91 6.67 -24.29
CA LEU A 36 -19.26 6.18 -24.62
C LEU A 36 -20.21 6.42 -23.44
N VAL A 37 -19.85 5.94 -22.24
CA VAL A 37 -20.67 6.13 -21.03
C VAL A 37 -20.75 7.60 -20.65
N ARG A 38 -19.65 8.34 -20.72
CA ARG A 38 -19.58 9.78 -20.42
C ARG A 38 -20.57 10.59 -21.24
N LEU A 39 -20.55 10.43 -22.57
CA LEU A 39 -21.40 11.21 -23.48
C LEU A 39 -22.87 10.82 -23.32
N HIS A 40 -23.19 9.55 -23.09
CA HIS A 40 -24.57 9.12 -22.90
C HIS A 40 -25.17 9.50 -21.55
N ARG A 41 -24.36 9.53 -20.47
CA ARG A 41 -24.89 9.82 -19.12
C ARG A 41 -24.74 11.26 -18.69
N PHE A 42 -23.72 11.94 -19.20
CA PHE A 42 -23.32 13.25 -18.71
C PHE A 42 -23.03 14.26 -19.81
N GLY A 43 -23.30 13.93 -21.09
CA GLY A 43 -22.99 14.81 -22.22
C GLY A 43 -23.70 16.15 -22.15
N ASP A 44 -24.89 16.17 -21.59
CA ASP A 44 -25.70 17.38 -21.35
C ASP A 44 -25.04 18.40 -20.40
N LYS A 45 -24.14 17.94 -19.52
CA LYS A 45 -23.39 18.82 -18.62
C LYS A 45 -22.38 19.71 -19.34
N ASP A 46 -22.06 19.39 -20.59
CA ASP A 46 -21.08 20.13 -21.40
C ASP A 46 -21.73 21.24 -22.26
N ASP A 47 -23.06 21.39 -22.27
CA ASP A 47 -23.80 22.34 -23.11
C ASP A 47 -23.40 23.82 -22.87
N GLU A 48 -22.98 24.15 -21.64
CA GLU A 48 -22.50 25.47 -21.26
C GLU A 48 -20.99 25.64 -21.36
N ALA A 49 -20.26 24.58 -21.76
CA ALA A 49 -18.81 24.62 -21.85
C ALA A 49 -18.33 25.47 -23.00
N GLN A 50 -17.25 26.22 -22.81
CA GLN A 50 -16.65 27.03 -23.87
C GLN A 50 -16.15 26.16 -25.03
N PRO A 51 -16.38 26.54 -26.30
CA PRO A 51 -15.81 25.84 -27.44
C PRO A 51 -14.30 25.70 -27.34
N GLY A 52 -13.79 24.49 -27.56
CA GLY A 52 -12.36 24.20 -27.46
C GLY A 52 -11.86 23.82 -26.05
N THR A 53 -12.76 23.72 -25.07
CA THR A 53 -12.39 23.22 -23.75
C THR A 53 -11.83 21.78 -23.86
N PRO A 54 -10.63 21.50 -23.35
CA PRO A 54 -10.07 20.15 -23.34
C PRO A 54 -10.97 19.15 -22.62
N THR A 55 -11.11 17.94 -23.16
CA THR A 55 -12.02 16.90 -22.65
C THR A 55 -11.86 16.67 -21.15
N ASN A 56 -10.63 16.62 -20.65
CA ASN A 56 -10.33 16.40 -19.23
C ASN A 56 -10.75 17.56 -18.29
N ARG A 57 -11.18 18.69 -18.85
CA ARG A 57 -11.70 19.85 -18.10
C ARG A 57 -13.22 19.99 -18.20
N LEU A 58 -13.87 19.16 -19.01
CA LEU A 58 -15.31 19.19 -19.18
C LEU A 58 -16.05 18.71 -17.92
N PRO A 59 -17.22 19.30 -17.60
CA PRO A 59 -18.07 18.82 -16.50
C PRO A 59 -18.46 17.36 -16.62
N SER A 60 -18.77 16.89 -17.85
CA SER A 60 -19.08 15.48 -18.12
C SER A 60 -17.92 14.55 -17.76
N TYR A 61 -16.68 14.97 -18.03
CA TYR A 61 -15.48 14.19 -17.71
C TYR A 61 -15.32 13.99 -16.20
N ARG A 62 -15.51 15.06 -15.42
CA ARG A 62 -15.45 14.99 -13.95
C ARG A 62 -16.53 14.06 -13.39
N ALA A 63 -17.77 14.20 -13.88
CA ALA A 63 -18.87 13.34 -13.46
C ALA A 63 -18.63 11.85 -13.82
N MET A 64 -17.98 11.58 -14.96
CA MET A 64 -17.60 10.23 -15.35
C MET A 64 -16.46 9.67 -14.46
N CYS A 65 -15.47 10.49 -14.11
CA CYS A 65 -14.42 10.09 -13.17
C CYS A 65 -15.02 9.76 -11.79
N GLU A 66 -15.94 10.58 -11.30
CA GLU A 66 -16.64 10.30 -10.03
C GLU A 66 -17.43 8.98 -10.11
N LEU A 67 -18.12 8.71 -11.21
CA LEU A 67 -18.82 7.44 -11.41
C LEU A 67 -17.85 6.26 -11.41
N ALA A 68 -16.74 6.38 -12.14
CA ALA A 68 -15.74 5.30 -12.25
C ALA A 68 -15.06 5.00 -10.89
N THR A 69 -14.78 6.02 -10.09
CA THR A 69 -14.18 5.85 -8.76
C THR A 69 -15.17 5.32 -7.72
N GLN A 70 -16.47 5.42 -7.96
CA GLN A 70 -17.50 4.81 -7.11
C GLN A 70 -17.75 3.34 -7.43
N ASP A 71 -17.31 2.88 -8.60
CA ASP A 71 -17.40 1.46 -8.96
C ASP A 71 -16.22 0.69 -8.30
N PRO A 72 -16.50 -0.25 -7.37
CA PRO A 72 -15.45 -0.96 -6.65
C PRO A 72 -14.52 -1.75 -7.57
N ASP A 73 -15.05 -2.40 -8.61
CA ASP A 73 -14.27 -3.24 -9.52
C ASP A 73 -13.31 -2.38 -10.36
N VAL A 74 -13.79 -1.23 -10.85
CA VAL A 74 -12.97 -0.27 -11.62
C VAL A 74 -11.89 0.34 -10.72
N SER A 75 -12.25 0.74 -9.52
CA SER A 75 -11.32 1.33 -8.55
C SER A 75 -10.21 0.35 -8.15
N ALA A 76 -10.57 -0.91 -7.87
CA ALA A 76 -9.63 -1.97 -7.53
C ALA A 76 -8.66 -2.25 -8.69
N LEU A 77 -9.17 -2.42 -9.91
CA LEU A 77 -8.34 -2.65 -11.11
C LEU A 77 -7.35 -1.51 -11.34
N MET A 78 -7.82 -0.26 -11.30
CA MET A 78 -6.96 0.91 -11.49
C MET A 78 -5.88 1.05 -10.42
N SER A 79 -6.21 0.70 -9.19
CA SER A 79 -5.25 0.71 -8.07
C SER A 79 -4.20 -0.37 -8.23
N GLN A 80 -4.61 -1.57 -8.63
CA GLN A 80 -3.72 -2.68 -8.89
C GLN A 80 -2.77 -2.42 -10.07
N GLU A 81 -3.27 -1.92 -11.19
CA GLU A 81 -2.45 -1.58 -12.35
C GLU A 81 -1.40 -0.51 -12.03
N ARG A 82 -1.79 0.54 -11.32
CA ARG A 82 -0.87 1.60 -10.87
C ARG A 82 0.21 1.06 -9.93
N TYR A 83 -0.18 0.23 -8.97
CA TYR A 83 0.76 -0.41 -8.05
C TYR A 83 1.76 -1.27 -8.81
N GLN A 84 1.29 -2.15 -9.69
CA GLN A 84 2.15 -3.03 -10.48
C GLN A 84 3.13 -2.25 -11.37
N GLU A 85 2.70 -1.13 -11.94
CA GLU A 85 3.59 -0.30 -12.75
C GLU A 85 4.66 0.40 -11.89
N ALA A 86 4.25 0.96 -10.76
CA ALA A 86 5.16 1.70 -9.87
C ALA A 86 6.19 0.78 -9.19
N VAL A 87 5.80 -0.45 -8.84
CA VAL A 87 6.68 -1.43 -8.18
C VAL A 87 7.81 -1.91 -9.09
N LYS A 88 7.65 -1.86 -10.41
CA LYS A 88 8.73 -2.21 -11.36
C LYS A 88 10.01 -1.40 -11.14
N ASP A 89 9.90 -0.20 -10.63
CA ASP A 89 11.06 0.64 -10.32
C ASP A 89 11.85 0.19 -9.08
N PHE A 90 11.31 -0.78 -8.33
CA PHE A 90 11.92 -1.37 -7.14
C PHE A 90 12.33 -2.84 -7.35
N GLU A 91 12.79 -3.18 -8.55
CA GLU A 91 13.29 -4.51 -8.89
C GLU A 91 14.46 -4.90 -7.96
N GLY A 92 14.43 -6.15 -7.46
CA GLY A 92 15.48 -6.73 -6.62
C GLY A 92 15.12 -6.85 -5.14
N VAL A 93 13.94 -6.43 -4.71
CA VAL A 93 13.40 -6.69 -3.37
C VAL A 93 12.32 -7.76 -3.48
N GLU A 94 12.52 -8.88 -2.79
CA GLU A 94 11.53 -9.95 -2.77
C GLU A 94 10.29 -9.52 -1.98
N ALA A 95 9.12 -9.74 -2.57
CA ALA A 95 7.85 -9.60 -1.88
C ALA A 95 7.70 -10.72 -0.83
N THR A 96 7.09 -10.41 0.32
CA THR A 96 6.77 -11.45 1.30
C THR A 96 5.71 -12.38 0.73
N ASN A 97 5.94 -13.72 0.82
CA ASN A 97 5.03 -14.74 0.29
C ASN A 97 3.69 -14.82 1.03
N ASP A 98 3.56 -14.20 2.19
CA ASP A 98 2.33 -14.14 3.01
C ASP A 98 1.43 -12.94 2.65
N ALA A 99 1.66 -12.30 1.51
CA ALA A 99 0.79 -11.24 1.04
C ALA A 99 -0.60 -11.83 0.73
N GLU A 100 -1.60 -11.45 1.52
CA GLU A 100 -3.00 -11.66 1.16
C GLU A 100 -3.24 -11.11 -0.25
N PRO A 101 -4.08 -11.78 -1.08
CA PRO A 101 -4.36 -11.31 -2.43
C PRO A 101 -4.88 -9.86 -2.37
N ALA A 102 -4.71 -9.12 -3.44
CA ALA A 102 -4.87 -7.68 -3.68
C ALA A 102 -6.03 -6.91 -3.00
N ASN A 103 -6.86 -7.56 -2.20
CA ASN A 103 -8.04 -6.97 -1.55
C ASN A 103 -7.72 -5.92 -0.47
N TRP A 104 -6.48 -5.82 0.01
CA TRP A 104 -6.16 -4.79 1.01
C TRP A 104 -6.25 -3.37 0.45
N MET A 105 -6.05 -3.20 -0.86
CA MET A 105 -6.19 -1.90 -1.53
C MET A 105 -7.63 -1.39 -1.51
N ASP A 106 -8.61 -2.28 -1.46
CA ASP A 106 -10.04 -1.93 -1.39
C ASP A 106 -10.41 -1.29 -0.05
N ARG A 107 -9.57 -1.47 0.98
CA ARG A 107 -9.73 -0.86 2.30
C ARG A 107 -9.24 0.59 2.37
N LEU A 108 -8.50 1.04 1.35
CA LEU A 108 -7.96 2.40 1.32
C LEU A 108 -9.09 3.41 1.08
N GLU A 109 -9.07 4.47 1.87
CA GLU A 109 -9.94 5.62 1.62
C GLU A 109 -9.45 6.38 0.39
N ILE A 110 -10.25 6.40 -0.65
CA ILE A 110 -9.91 6.98 -1.96
C ILE A 110 -10.53 8.38 -2.10
N ASN A 111 -9.80 9.28 -2.73
CA ASN A 111 -10.32 10.57 -3.16
C ASN A 111 -11.18 10.37 -4.42
N SER A 112 -12.49 10.66 -4.33
CA SER A 112 -13.45 10.45 -5.42
C SER A 112 -13.18 11.27 -6.69
N GLN A 113 -12.42 12.36 -6.60
CA GLN A 113 -12.09 13.19 -7.76
C GLN A 113 -10.85 12.71 -8.51
N THR A 114 -9.87 12.17 -7.79
CA THR A 114 -8.57 11.78 -8.36
C THR A 114 -8.42 10.27 -8.52
N GLY A 115 -9.23 9.49 -7.80
CA GLY A 115 -9.07 8.03 -7.72
C GLY A 115 -7.79 7.59 -7.01
N LEU A 116 -7.13 8.49 -6.24
CA LEU A 116 -5.91 8.21 -5.51
C LEU A 116 -6.20 8.02 -4.03
N PRO A 117 -5.37 7.24 -3.30
CA PRO A 117 -5.48 7.13 -1.85
C PRO A 117 -5.35 8.49 -1.18
N LYS A 118 -6.17 8.74 -0.16
CA LYS A 118 -6.03 9.94 0.66
C LYS A 118 -4.80 9.82 1.57
N ALA A 119 -4.13 10.95 1.81
CA ALA A 119 -3.02 11.02 2.75
C ALA A 119 -3.54 11.05 4.21
N THR A 120 -3.94 9.90 4.72
CA THR A 120 -4.41 9.70 6.10
C THR A 120 -3.49 8.74 6.85
N ILE A 121 -3.44 8.82 8.18
CA ILE A 121 -2.68 7.88 9.01
C ILE A 121 -3.20 6.44 8.79
N ASP A 122 -4.51 6.28 8.66
CA ASP A 122 -5.13 4.98 8.48
C ASP A 122 -4.72 4.33 7.16
N ASN A 123 -4.78 5.06 6.05
CA ASN A 123 -4.32 4.54 4.76
C ASN A 123 -2.84 4.14 4.78
N VAL A 124 -1.98 4.99 5.38
CA VAL A 124 -0.54 4.66 5.50
C VAL A 124 -0.35 3.42 6.37
N TRP A 125 -1.10 3.29 7.48
CA TRP A 125 -1.04 2.12 8.33
C TRP A 125 -1.47 0.84 7.59
N ILE A 126 -2.57 0.89 6.82
CA ILE A 126 -3.03 -0.23 5.98
C ILE A 126 -1.93 -0.64 4.98
N ILE A 127 -1.26 0.31 4.36
CA ILE A 127 -0.16 0.05 3.42
C ILE A 127 1.01 -0.64 4.14
N LEU A 128 1.48 -0.09 5.27
CA LEU A 128 2.59 -0.66 6.03
C LEU A 128 2.32 -2.11 6.46
N GLU A 129 1.06 -2.43 6.78
CA GLU A 129 0.63 -3.74 7.24
C GLU A 129 0.48 -4.77 6.11
N ASN A 130 0.16 -4.33 4.89
CA ASN A 130 -0.28 -5.24 3.83
C ASN A 130 0.57 -5.20 2.57
N ASP A 131 1.33 -4.11 2.31
CA ASP A 131 2.15 -4.01 1.10
C ASP A 131 3.25 -5.08 1.13
N PRO A 132 3.32 -5.98 0.12
CA PRO A 132 4.27 -7.07 0.08
C PRO A 132 5.75 -6.66 0.17
N LEU A 133 6.07 -5.41 -0.21
CA LEU A 133 7.44 -4.88 -0.15
C LEU A 133 7.79 -4.26 1.21
N LEU A 134 6.80 -4.06 2.09
CA LEU A 134 6.98 -3.43 3.41
C LEU A 134 6.61 -4.34 4.57
N LYS A 135 5.61 -5.21 4.37
CA LYS A 135 5.03 -6.07 5.41
C LYS A 135 6.09 -6.87 6.15
N GLY A 136 6.15 -6.73 7.47
CA GLY A 136 7.02 -7.50 8.35
C GLY A 136 8.51 -7.18 8.25
N LYS A 137 8.90 -6.15 7.47
CA LYS A 137 10.32 -5.85 7.22
C LYS A 137 10.95 -4.89 8.23
N PHE A 138 10.16 -4.33 9.13
CA PHE A 138 10.63 -3.45 10.21
C PHE A 138 9.70 -3.48 11.41
N ALA A 139 10.25 -3.28 12.59
CA ALA A 139 9.51 -3.27 13.85
C ALA A 139 10.27 -2.48 14.92
N LEU A 140 9.63 -2.23 16.08
CA LEU A 140 10.29 -1.63 17.22
C LEU A 140 11.03 -2.71 18.03
N ASN A 141 12.35 -2.60 18.13
CA ASN A 141 13.12 -3.38 19.08
C ASN A 141 13.03 -2.71 20.46
N GLN A 142 12.24 -3.28 21.36
CA GLN A 142 12.00 -2.72 22.70
C GLN A 142 13.27 -2.70 23.56
N PHE A 143 14.16 -3.67 23.39
CA PHE A 143 15.42 -3.71 24.12
C PHE A 143 16.37 -2.59 23.67
N ALA A 144 16.46 -2.35 22.37
CA ALA A 144 17.25 -1.24 21.83
C ALA A 144 16.56 0.13 21.96
N GLY A 145 15.24 0.16 22.21
CA GLY A 145 14.44 1.39 22.24
C GLY A 145 14.36 2.11 20.90
N ARG A 146 14.51 1.38 19.77
CA ARG A 146 14.59 1.93 18.40
C ARG A 146 13.90 1.04 17.39
N GLY A 147 13.47 1.65 16.28
CA GLY A 147 13.06 0.90 15.08
C GLY A 147 14.23 0.08 14.53
N GLU A 148 13.94 -1.09 14.06
CA GLU A 148 14.89 -2.01 13.45
C GLU A 148 14.36 -2.48 12.09
N VAL A 149 15.24 -2.47 11.08
CA VAL A 149 15.00 -3.07 9.76
C VAL A 149 15.37 -4.55 9.87
N LEU A 150 14.43 -5.41 9.52
CA LEU A 150 14.54 -6.87 9.68
C LEU A 150 14.91 -7.56 8.37
N ASP A 151 14.59 -6.94 7.23
CA ASP A 151 14.83 -7.48 5.89
C ASP A 151 14.99 -6.35 4.86
N ALA A 152 15.27 -6.71 3.60
CA ALA A 152 15.43 -5.78 2.48
C ALA A 152 14.21 -4.87 2.30
N LEU A 153 14.46 -3.58 2.09
CA LEU A 153 13.46 -2.55 1.83
C LEU A 153 13.55 -2.03 0.39
N PRO A 154 12.48 -1.50 -0.21
CA PRO A 154 12.48 -1.01 -1.59
C PRO A 154 13.63 -0.04 -1.91
N TRP A 155 14.06 0.75 -0.96
CA TRP A 155 15.17 1.72 -1.10
C TRP A 155 16.52 1.19 -0.60
N ASN A 156 16.57 -0.01 -0.02
CA ASN A 156 17.79 -0.63 0.49
C ASN A 156 17.69 -2.16 0.45
N ALA A 157 18.28 -2.76 -0.56
CA ALA A 157 18.22 -4.20 -0.81
C ALA A 157 19.03 -5.07 0.19
N SER A 158 19.63 -4.47 1.23
CA SER A 158 20.36 -5.23 2.25
C SER A 158 19.41 -6.05 3.12
N THR A 159 19.61 -7.35 3.17
CA THR A 159 18.88 -8.28 4.05
C THR A 159 19.45 -8.34 5.48
N LYS A 160 20.51 -7.57 5.78
CA LYS A 160 21.09 -7.53 7.11
C LYS A 160 20.25 -6.70 8.05
N ARG A 161 19.90 -7.26 9.18
CA ARG A 161 19.25 -6.53 10.28
C ARG A 161 20.10 -5.34 10.69
N ARG A 162 19.47 -4.19 10.89
CA ARG A 162 20.10 -2.93 11.28
C ARG A 162 19.09 -1.99 11.91
N LEU A 163 19.57 -1.03 12.67
CA LEU A 163 18.72 0.01 13.20
C LEU A 163 18.15 0.88 12.06
N TRP A 164 16.93 1.34 12.24
CA TRP A 164 16.28 2.32 11.38
C TRP A 164 16.97 3.67 11.49
N ASP A 165 17.24 4.32 10.37
CA ASP A 165 17.94 5.62 10.30
C ASP A 165 17.16 6.67 9.44
N ASP A 166 17.74 7.88 9.31
CA ASP A 166 17.12 8.96 8.56
C ASP A 166 17.00 8.67 7.05
N ASN A 167 17.87 7.82 6.48
CA ASN A 167 17.73 7.40 5.08
C ASN A 167 16.51 6.50 4.91
N ASP A 168 16.15 5.73 5.93
CA ASP A 168 14.94 4.91 5.91
C ASP A 168 13.68 5.77 5.96
N ASN A 169 13.69 6.86 6.73
CA ASN A 169 12.59 7.82 6.70
C ASN A 169 12.40 8.40 5.29
N ASN A 170 13.49 8.88 4.68
CA ASN A 170 13.45 9.45 3.34
C ASN A 170 13.06 8.40 2.27
N GLY A 171 13.55 7.18 2.40
CA GLY A 171 13.21 6.05 1.54
C GLY A 171 11.72 5.70 1.62
N LEU A 172 11.16 5.66 2.84
CA LEU A 172 9.74 5.44 3.05
C LEU A 172 8.88 6.56 2.45
N TYR A 173 9.26 7.83 2.64
CA TYR A 173 8.55 8.98 2.03
C TYR A 173 8.55 8.88 0.51
N TRP A 174 9.71 8.61 -0.10
CA TRP A 174 9.85 8.42 -1.53
C TRP A 174 9.00 7.26 -2.05
N TYR A 175 9.00 6.12 -1.35
CA TYR A 175 8.19 4.96 -1.70
C TYR A 175 6.69 5.28 -1.63
N MET A 176 6.23 5.89 -0.54
CA MET A 176 4.83 6.29 -0.36
C MET A 176 4.36 7.27 -1.43
N GLU A 177 5.19 8.25 -1.79
CA GLU A 177 4.87 9.21 -2.84
C GLU A 177 4.82 8.53 -4.21
N LYS A 178 5.82 7.72 -4.54
CA LYS A 178 5.97 7.13 -5.87
C LYS A 178 4.95 6.03 -6.14
N VAL A 179 4.74 5.12 -5.20
CA VAL A 179 3.90 3.94 -5.38
C VAL A 179 2.45 4.22 -5.02
N HIS A 180 2.23 4.88 -3.91
CA HIS A 180 0.89 5.09 -3.37
C HIS A 180 0.35 6.50 -3.56
N HIS A 181 1.13 7.43 -4.14
CA HIS A 181 0.77 8.85 -4.30
C HIS A 181 0.39 9.54 -2.99
N ILE A 182 0.93 9.05 -1.87
CA ILE A 182 0.71 9.63 -0.55
C ILE A 182 1.89 10.54 -0.20
N THR A 183 1.58 11.81 0.05
CA THR A 183 2.51 12.84 0.52
C THR A 183 2.12 13.31 1.92
N GLY A 184 3.06 13.90 2.65
CA GLY A 184 2.81 14.45 3.99
C GLY A 184 3.49 13.63 5.09
N ASN A 185 4.77 13.94 5.30
CA ASN A 185 5.68 13.21 6.21
C ASN A 185 5.07 12.97 7.59
N GLY A 186 4.41 13.97 8.21
CA GLY A 186 3.83 13.79 9.53
C GLY A 186 2.72 12.73 9.62
N LYS A 187 2.04 12.41 8.52
CA LYS A 187 1.06 11.29 8.47
C LYS A 187 1.78 9.96 8.36
N ILE A 188 2.84 9.92 7.56
CA ILE A 188 3.67 8.74 7.38
C ILE A 188 4.39 8.41 8.69
N ASP A 189 4.99 9.39 9.36
CA ASP A 189 5.66 9.22 10.65
C ASP A 189 4.71 8.74 11.74
N GLY A 190 3.51 9.32 11.79
CA GLY A 190 2.49 8.90 12.76
C GLY A 190 2.06 7.45 12.56
N ALA A 191 1.82 7.04 11.32
CA ALA A 191 1.47 5.65 11.00
C ALA A 191 2.64 4.70 11.27
N LEU A 192 3.87 5.07 10.88
CA LEU A 192 5.08 4.29 11.13
C LEU A 192 5.28 4.04 12.63
N SER A 193 5.13 5.06 13.45
CA SER A 193 5.26 4.95 14.91
C SER A 193 4.22 4.00 15.51
N LEU A 194 2.97 4.10 15.08
CA LEU A 194 1.91 3.20 15.54
C LEU A 194 2.16 1.75 15.09
N HIS A 195 2.48 1.56 13.81
CA HIS A 195 2.73 0.26 13.23
C HIS A 195 3.92 -0.45 13.89
N THR A 196 5.06 0.22 14.00
CA THR A 196 6.26 -0.37 14.61
C THR A 196 6.07 -0.70 16.09
N THR A 197 5.29 0.12 16.82
CA THR A 197 4.95 -0.15 18.23
C THR A 197 4.04 -1.37 18.36
N GLN A 198 3.08 -1.55 17.45
CA GLN A 198 2.18 -2.71 17.47
C GLN A 198 2.92 -4.02 17.19
N HIS A 199 3.92 -3.97 16.33
CA HIS A 199 4.77 -5.11 15.97
C HIS A 199 6.09 -5.16 16.77
N ALA A 200 6.11 -4.51 17.95
CA ALA A 200 7.30 -4.48 18.79
C ALA A 200 7.70 -5.87 19.27
N PHE A 201 9.00 -6.12 19.33
CA PHE A 201 9.59 -7.36 19.80
C PHE A 201 10.68 -7.10 20.86
N ASN A 202 10.98 -8.12 21.66
CA ASN A 202 12.04 -8.05 22.67
C ASN A 202 12.78 -9.39 22.71
N GLU A 203 13.89 -9.49 22.01
CA GLU A 203 14.66 -10.74 21.88
C GLU A 203 15.13 -11.29 23.22
N VAL A 204 15.46 -10.43 24.18
CA VAL A 204 15.90 -10.87 25.51
C VAL A 204 14.71 -11.48 26.26
N GLN A 205 13.56 -10.83 26.21
CA GLN A 205 12.35 -11.36 26.83
C GLN A 205 11.90 -12.67 26.17
N ASP A 206 11.91 -12.73 24.84
CA ASP A 206 11.52 -13.91 24.06
C ASP A 206 12.47 -15.08 24.38
N TYR A 207 13.78 -14.80 24.44
CA TYR A 207 14.76 -15.79 24.86
C TYR A 207 14.48 -16.31 26.27
N LEU A 208 14.31 -15.44 27.24
CA LEU A 208 14.05 -15.83 28.64
C LEU A 208 12.75 -16.62 28.77
N GLN A 209 11.70 -16.24 28.05
CA GLN A 209 10.42 -16.97 28.04
C GLN A 209 10.50 -18.34 27.35
N SER A 210 11.43 -18.50 26.42
CA SER A 210 11.66 -19.77 25.72
C SER A 210 12.36 -20.80 26.57
N LEU A 211 13.06 -20.36 27.64
CA LEU A 211 13.78 -21.24 28.53
C LEU A 211 12.83 -22.15 29.29
N LYS A 212 13.16 -23.42 29.31
CA LYS A 212 12.47 -24.43 30.14
C LYS A 212 13.42 -24.89 31.23
N TRP A 213 12.96 -24.85 32.47
CA TRP A 213 13.71 -25.40 33.56
C TRP A 213 13.89 -26.92 33.38
N ASP A 214 15.12 -27.38 33.46
CA ASP A 214 15.50 -28.79 33.33
C ASP A 214 15.34 -29.61 34.62
N GLY A 215 14.84 -28.98 35.69
CA GLY A 215 14.64 -29.60 36.98
C GLY A 215 15.91 -29.66 37.87
N VAL A 216 17.03 -29.10 37.42
CA VAL A 216 18.27 -29.09 38.18
C VAL A 216 18.36 -27.80 39.03
N PRO A 217 18.34 -27.88 40.36
CA PRO A 217 18.55 -26.73 41.23
C PRO A 217 20.00 -26.25 41.11
N ARG A 218 20.19 -25.00 40.64
CA ARG A 218 21.51 -24.39 40.47
C ARG A 218 21.75 -23.17 41.36
N LEU A 219 20.73 -22.70 42.06
CA LEU A 219 20.87 -21.52 42.91
C LEU A 219 21.85 -21.74 44.04
N ASP A 220 21.76 -22.89 44.74
CA ASP A 220 22.60 -23.21 45.89
C ASP A 220 24.09 -23.34 45.53
N THR A 221 24.40 -23.58 44.26
CA THR A 221 25.80 -23.77 43.79
C THR A 221 26.21 -22.74 42.74
N LEU A 222 25.39 -21.69 42.51
CA LEU A 222 25.58 -20.70 41.44
C LEU A 222 26.98 -20.05 41.50
N PHE A 223 27.41 -19.64 42.69
CA PHE A 223 28.70 -18.98 42.87
C PHE A 223 29.87 -19.96 42.69
N ILE A 224 29.67 -21.22 43.04
CA ILE A 224 30.69 -22.27 42.93
C ILE A 224 30.84 -22.70 41.46
N ASP A 225 29.73 -23.10 40.84
CA ASP A 225 29.74 -23.73 39.53
C ASP A 225 30.02 -22.72 38.37
N TYR A 226 29.55 -21.48 38.50
CA TYR A 226 29.62 -20.49 37.42
C TYR A 226 30.59 -19.34 37.67
N LEU A 227 30.87 -19.00 38.92
CA LEU A 227 31.77 -17.90 39.26
C LEU A 227 33.11 -18.37 39.89
N GLY A 228 33.31 -19.68 40.07
CA GLY A 228 34.54 -20.27 40.59
C GLY A 228 34.81 -19.93 42.06
N ALA A 229 33.76 -19.65 42.84
CA ALA A 229 33.91 -19.44 44.27
C ALA A 229 34.27 -20.75 44.99
N GLU A 230 35.00 -20.65 46.14
CA GLU A 230 35.28 -21.79 46.95
C GLU A 230 34.00 -22.37 47.58
N ASP A 231 33.86 -23.69 47.55
CA ASP A 231 32.69 -24.38 48.15
C ASP A 231 32.71 -24.24 49.66
N SER A 232 31.86 -23.45 50.19
CA SER A 232 31.73 -23.19 51.62
C SER A 232 30.25 -23.01 52.01
N PRO A 233 29.88 -23.19 53.29
CA PRO A 233 28.51 -22.90 53.73
C PRO A 233 28.05 -21.48 53.34
N TYR A 234 28.92 -20.50 53.41
CA TYR A 234 28.62 -19.11 53.06
C TYR A 234 28.26 -18.94 51.60
N THR A 235 28.99 -19.62 50.68
CA THR A 235 28.72 -19.50 49.24
C THR A 235 27.52 -20.31 48.76
N ARG A 236 26.97 -21.19 49.61
CA ARG A 236 25.75 -21.94 49.36
C ARG A 236 24.48 -21.29 49.94
N ASP A 237 24.61 -20.42 50.95
CA ASP A 237 23.51 -19.79 51.67
C ASP A 237 23.19 -18.37 51.16
N VAL A 238 23.84 -17.91 50.07
CA VAL A 238 23.61 -16.60 49.43
C VAL A 238 22.74 -16.76 48.20
#